data_1edffc74c1b32807dba93807ddd81323
#
_entry.id   1edffc74c1b32807dba93807ddd81323
#
_cell.length_a   1.000
_cell.length_b   1.000
_cell.length_c   1.000
_cell.angle_alpha   90.00
_cell.angle_beta   90.00
_cell.angle_gamma   90.00
#
_symmetry.space_group_name_H-M   'P 1'
#
loop_
_entity.id
_entity.type
_entity.pdbx_description
1 polymer ?
#
loop_
_entity_poly.entity_id
_entity_poly.type
_entity_poly.pdbx_seq_one_letter_code
_entity_poly.pdbx_strand_id
1 'polypeptide(L)'
;MKYFIGKVMTVASVLLFVVAVCNAAADDKVIKAVEVLKGMDGAGNKTEAVNILRIAAEQDSNIYAMNALGIVYMNGIGTERDTTAATMWLERAGEHGSTIALHNLGMMYKYSRGGVRQDFTRSYGYFSKAVDAGSVMALYDKGYMLYKGLGCAQDYKQAIDLFRRGADKDHAPCLYMLGLCYRNGYGVERDEERAMFYLDRAAMFNYRDAVEELKRVNPENSINDMVVIVEQSMEVPETMPGIAPAAVDTSSLAGNYQGVLVVYDWSGQNVIDRRPLSVNMKMNGGWLHGYWCEGKDTVAFRASVSENGRIEFLSGMTRQTDRYITKDSVLYRFESADVNVGENSVTGSIRLYSVSEQEPQRPMYICLQKDYSDGDIANEIAKDDTRLYAWPNPFSGNVTLGLDLSESVESGSITLYSQSGMPVFAATLGALQPGKHSFTVAPSIPEGVYVLHVTAGTCHYRTVVVKKN
;
A
#
# COMPACT_ATOMS: atom_id res chain seq x y z
N MET A 1 -6.89 8.97 22.29
CA MET A 1 -6.42 7.93 23.20
C MET A 1 -7.39 6.76 23.32
N LYS A 2 -8.10 6.37 22.24
CA LYS A 2 -9.01 5.21 22.17
C LYS A 2 -8.80 4.34 20.91
N TYR A 3 -7.76 4.59 20.10
CA TYR A 3 -7.55 3.93 18.79
C TYR A 3 -6.31 3.03 18.70
N PHE A 4 -5.65 2.76 19.85
CA PHE A 4 -4.46 1.90 19.87
C PHE A 4 -4.75 0.44 20.29
N ILE A 5 -6.04 0.08 20.48
CA ILE A 5 -6.44 -1.21 21.07
C ILE A 5 -6.80 -2.27 20.01
N GLY A 6 -6.81 -1.95 18.72
CA GLY A 6 -7.34 -2.82 17.67
C GLY A 6 -6.36 -3.79 16.98
N LYS A 7 -5.06 -3.67 17.16
CA LYS A 7 -4.07 -4.54 16.46
C LYS A 7 -2.98 -5.13 17.37
N VAL A 8 -3.01 -4.87 18.66
CA VAL A 8 -2.25 -5.68 19.60
C VAL A 8 -3.15 -6.85 19.96
N MET A 9 -3.00 -8.00 19.27
CA MET A 9 -3.41 -9.25 19.90
C MET A 9 -2.71 -9.23 21.25
N THR A 10 -3.46 -9.00 22.32
CA THR A 10 -2.90 -8.95 23.67
C THR A 10 -2.18 -10.28 23.88
N VAL A 11 -1.07 -10.25 24.60
CA VAL A 11 -0.35 -11.45 25.04
C VAL A 11 -1.33 -12.52 25.52
N ALA A 12 -2.43 -12.11 26.14
CA ALA A 12 -3.55 -12.95 26.54
C ALA A 12 -4.26 -13.64 25.38
N SER A 13 -4.47 -13.01 24.21
CA SER A 13 -5.16 -13.67 23.08
C SER A 13 -4.28 -14.67 22.36
N VAL A 14 -2.96 -14.45 22.27
CA VAL A 14 -2.02 -15.43 21.72
C VAL A 14 -1.90 -16.65 22.65
N LEU A 15 -1.85 -16.42 23.96
CA LEU A 15 -1.88 -17.51 24.96
C LEU A 15 -3.24 -18.24 25.04
N LEU A 16 -4.37 -17.56 24.85
CA LEU A 16 -5.71 -18.17 24.83
C LEU A 16 -5.87 -19.18 23.68
N PHE A 17 -5.29 -18.88 22.52
CA PHE A 17 -5.36 -19.78 21.35
C PHE A 17 -4.56 -21.08 21.57
N VAL A 18 -3.48 -21.01 22.36
CA VAL A 18 -2.65 -22.17 22.71
C VAL A 18 -3.41 -23.19 23.58
N VAL A 19 -4.36 -22.74 24.38
CA VAL A 19 -5.13 -23.62 25.30
C VAL A 19 -6.20 -24.45 24.58
N ALA A 20 -6.76 -23.97 23.49
CA ALA A 20 -7.93 -24.62 22.87
C ALA A 20 -7.60 -25.88 22.06
N VAL A 21 -6.36 -26.08 21.62
CA VAL A 21 -6.00 -27.12 20.63
C VAL A 21 -5.18 -28.29 21.20
N CYS A 22 -4.59 -28.16 22.39
CA CYS A 22 -3.68 -29.16 22.96
C CYS A 22 -4.21 -29.88 24.21
N ASN A 23 -5.48 -30.13 24.32
CA ASN A 23 -6.14 -30.64 25.55
C ASN A 23 -5.94 -32.11 25.92
N ALA A 24 -4.99 -32.84 25.34
CA ALA A 24 -4.87 -34.28 25.60
C ALA A 24 -3.72 -34.70 26.52
N ALA A 25 -2.78 -33.80 26.89
CA ALA A 25 -1.62 -34.22 27.69
C ALA A 25 -0.96 -33.06 28.51
N ALA A 26 -1.69 -32.04 28.88
CA ALA A 26 -1.11 -31.00 29.72
C ALA A 26 -1.29 -31.34 31.20
N ASP A 27 -0.20 -31.47 31.94
CA ASP A 27 -0.19 -31.58 33.41
C ASP A 27 -0.89 -30.36 34.01
N ASP A 28 -1.78 -30.56 35.00
CA ASP A 28 -2.50 -29.48 35.72
C ASP A 28 -1.58 -28.34 36.21
N LYS A 29 -0.35 -28.70 36.57
CA LYS A 29 0.67 -27.71 36.99
C LYS A 29 1.09 -26.81 35.85
N VAL A 30 1.24 -27.35 34.64
CA VAL A 30 1.60 -26.57 33.43
C VAL A 30 0.45 -25.64 33.04
N ILE A 31 -0.79 -26.12 33.09
CA ILE A 31 -1.96 -25.29 32.82
C ILE A 31 -2.04 -24.10 33.78
N LYS A 32 -1.94 -24.36 35.10
CA LYS A 32 -1.92 -23.31 36.13
C LYS A 32 -0.78 -22.33 35.95
N ALA A 33 0.42 -22.81 35.62
CA ALA A 33 1.55 -21.94 35.34
C ALA A 33 1.27 -20.99 34.16
N VAL A 34 0.65 -21.50 33.08
CA VAL A 34 0.24 -20.67 31.94
C VAL A 34 -0.83 -19.65 32.32
N GLU A 35 -1.79 -20.00 33.18
CA GLU A 35 -2.84 -19.08 33.68
C GLU A 35 -2.24 -17.93 34.49
N VAL A 36 -1.25 -18.23 35.37
CA VAL A 36 -0.50 -17.20 36.11
C VAL A 36 0.24 -16.24 35.14
N LEU A 37 0.87 -16.77 34.10
CA LEU A 37 1.58 -15.96 33.13
C LEU A 37 0.64 -15.09 32.28
N LYS A 38 -0.60 -15.54 32.04
CA LYS A 38 -1.65 -14.76 31.41
C LYS A 38 -2.22 -13.64 32.31
N GLY A 39 -1.92 -13.66 33.59
CA GLY A 39 -2.52 -12.77 34.58
C GLY A 39 -3.97 -13.09 34.93
N MET A 40 -4.42 -14.34 34.66
CA MET A 40 -5.77 -14.82 35.02
C MET A 40 -5.84 -15.18 36.51
N ASP A 41 -4.70 -15.53 37.12
CA ASP A 41 -4.54 -15.72 38.55
C ASP A 41 -3.78 -14.50 39.12
N GLY A 42 -4.52 -13.56 39.74
CA GLY A 42 -4.01 -12.24 40.13
C GLY A 42 -2.96 -12.25 41.25
N ALA A 43 -2.66 -13.40 41.87
CA ALA A 43 -1.73 -13.55 43.01
C ALA A 43 -0.50 -14.44 42.65
N GLY A 44 -0.42 -15.02 41.48
CA GLY A 44 0.58 -16.00 41.10
C GLY A 44 1.97 -15.37 40.83
N ASN A 45 3.03 -16.08 41.25
CA ASN A 45 4.43 -15.70 40.98
C ASN A 45 4.82 -16.11 39.54
N LYS A 46 4.97 -15.14 38.66
CA LYS A 46 5.33 -15.38 37.25
C LYS A 46 6.67 -16.05 37.06
N THR A 47 7.66 -15.73 37.89
CA THR A 47 8.99 -16.38 37.85
C THR A 47 8.91 -17.85 38.21
N GLU A 48 8.10 -18.20 39.21
CA GLU A 48 7.86 -19.58 39.60
C GLU A 48 7.12 -20.33 38.49
N ALA A 49 6.12 -19.71 37.87
CA ALA A 49 5.42 -20.26 36.74
C ALA A 49 6.35 -20.57 35.54
N VAL A 50 7.31 -19.70 35.24
CA VAL A 50 8.34 -19.95 34.21
C VAL A 50 9.21 -21.16 34.61
N ASN A 51 9.59 -21.31 35.87
CA ASN A 51 10.36 -22.47 36.35
C ASN A 51 9.56 -23.80 36.20
N ILE A 52 8.28 -23.79 36.53
CA ILE A 52 7.40 -24.96 36.32
C ILE A 52 7.38 -25.36 34.84
N LEU A 53 7.20 -24.40 33.93
CA LEU A 53 7.23 -24.67 32.49
C LEU A 53 8.59 -25.23 32.06
N ARG A 54 9.70 -24.69 32.57
CA ARG A 54 11.03 -25.15 32.23
C ARG A 54 11.27 -26.60 32.66
N ILE A 55 10.88 -26.95 33.89
CA ILE A 55 10.97 -28.34 34.39
C ILE A 55 10.17 -29.28 33.52
N ALA A 56 8.90 -28.95 33.20
CA ALA A 56 8.05 -29.76 32.36
C ALA A 56 8.60 -29.91 30.93
N ALA A 57 9.20 -28.88 30.37
CA ALA A 57 9.79 -28.91 29.05
C ALA A 57 11.08 -29.74 29.00
N GLU A 58 11.93 -29.64 30.02
CA GLU A 58 13.24 -30.30 30.06
C GLU A 58 13.12 -31.78 30.48
N GLN A 59 12.32 -32.08 31.51
CA GLN A 59 12.24 -33.42 32.12
C GLN A 59 11.14 -34.27 31.45
N ASP A 60 9.98 -33.69 31.18
CA ASP A 60 8.81 -34.41 30.70
C ASP A 60 8.62 -34.31 29.19
N SER A 61 9.50 -33.60 28.49
CA SER A 61 9.37 -33.31 27.05
C SER A 61 7.99 -32.72 26.67
N ASN A 62 7.39 -31.98 27.60
CA ASN A 62 6.06 -31.42 27.43
C ASN A 62 6.02 -30.33 26.35
N ILE A 63 5.43 -30.68 25.19
CA ILE A 63 5.38 -29.79 24.01
C ILE A 63 4.65 -28.49 24.30
N TYR A 64 3.59 -28.56 25.13
CA TYR A 64 2.83 -27.38 25.52
C TYR A 64 3.67 -26.41 26.35
N ALA A 65 4.45 -26.95 27.30
CA ALA A 65 5.38 -26.16 28.11
C ALA A 65 6.52 -25.55 27.25
N MET A 66 7.07 -26.31 26.28
CA MET A 66 8.06 -25.80 25.34
C MET A 66 7.53 -24.61 24.53
N ASN A 67 6.32 -24.74 23.97
CA ASN A 67 5.69 -23.67 23.21
C ASN A 67 5.38 -22.44 24.09
N ALA A 68 4.90 -22.65 25.32
CA ALA A 68 4.66 -21.60 26.29
C ALA A 68 5.96 -20.84 26.67
N LEU A 69 7.06 -21.56 26.88
CA LEU A 69 8.38 -20.98 27.13
C LEU A 69 8.86 -20.12 25.98
N GLY A 70 8.68 -20.58 24.75
CA GLY A 70 9.00 -19.78 23.56
C GLY A 70 8.31 -18.43 23.57
N ILE A 71 7.00 -18.42 23.88
CA ILE A 71 6.21 -17.18 23.98
C ILE A 71 6.64 -16.32 25.17
N VAL A 72 6.93 -16.94 26.29
CA VAL A 72 7.40 -16.29 27.52
C VAL A 72 8.70 -15.54 27.29
N TYR A 73 9.71 -16.20 26.73
CA TYR A 73 11.00 -15.57 26.42
C TYR A 73 10.91 -14.53 25.30
N MET A 74 10.05 -14.77 24.29
CA MET A 74 9.81 -13.82 23.22
C MET A 74 9.27 -12.47 23.72
N ASN A 75 8.41 -12.50 24.75
CA ASN A 75 7.74 -11.32 25.27
C ASN A 75 8.31 -10.80 26.62
N GLY A 76 9.20 -11.53 27.27
CA GLY A 76 9.72 -11.17 28.59
C GLY A 76 8.67 -11.27 29.69
N ILE A 77 7.85 -12.35 29.72
CA ILE A 77 6.77 -12.52 30.69
C ILE A 77 7.28 -13.32 31.90
N GLY A 78 7.45 -12.66 33.05
CA GLY A 78 7.98 -13.29 34.26
C GLY A 78 9.49 -13.62 34.21
N THR A 79 10.14 -13.23 33.13
CA THR A 79 11.58 -13.33 32.89
C THR A 79 12.01 -12.20 31.98
N GLU A 80 13.30 -12.00 31.79
CA GLU A 80 13.80 -11.10 30.74
C GLU A 80 13.54 -11.69 29.37
N ARG A 81 13.38 -10.79 28.39
CA ARG A 81 13.22 -11.20 27.00
C ARG A 81 14.53 -11.82 26.49
N ASP A 82 14.44 -13.03 25.97
CA ASP A 82 15.55 -13.74 25.36
C ASP A 82 15.13 -14.35 24.03
N THR A 83 15.57 -13.72 22.94
CA THR A 83 15.28 -14.12 21.57
C THR A 83 15.84 -15.50 21.24
N THR A 84 17.02 -15.83 21.75
CA THR A 84 17.69 -17.12 21.52
C THR A 84 16.96 -18.25 22.21
N ALA A 85 16.63 -18.06 23.48
CA ALA A 85 15.83 -19.02 24.23
C ALA A 85 14.43 -19.19 23.63
N ALA A 86 13.77 -18.09 23.19
CA ALA A 86 12.48 -18.16 22.53
C ALA A 86 12.52 -19.01 21.27
N THR A 87 13.50 -18.77 20.39
CA THR A 87 13.67 -19.53 19.14
C THR A 87 13.97 -20.99 19.44
N MET A 88 14.90 -21.29 20.33
CA MET A 88 15.27 -22.66 20.73
C MET A 88 14.07 -23.46 21.24
N TRP A 89 13.25 -22.89 22.14
CA TRP A 89 12.10 -23.59 22.69
C TRP A 89 11.01 -23.81 21.66
N LEU A 90 10.74 -22.84 20.78
CA LEU A 90 9.76 -23.02 19.68
C LEU A 90 10.26 -24.02 18.64
N GLU A 91 11.54 -24.03 18.30
CA GLU A 91 12.12 -25.02 17.39
C GLU A 91 12.01 -26.44 17.98
N ARG A 92 12.37 -26.59 19.24
CA ARG A 92 12.24 -27.87 19.95
C ARG A 92 10.78 -28.35 20.01
N ALA A 93 9.85 -27.45 20.32
CA ALA A 93 8.42 -27.78 20.26
C ALA A 93 7.98 -28.21 18.87
N GLY A 94 8.46 -27.53 17.82
CA GLY A 94 8.19 -27.84 16.42
C GLY A 94 8.74 -29.21 16.00
N GLU A 95 9.95 -29.58 16.45
CA GLU A 95 10.56 -30.91 16.24
C GLU A 95 9.75 -32.02 16.90
N HIS A 96 9.05 -31.72 18.01
CA HIS A 96 8.13 -32.62 18.68
C HIS A 96 6.70 -32.56 18.10
N GLY A 97 6.53 -31.91 16.94
CA GLY A 97 5.25 -31.89 16.19
C GLY A 97 4.31 -30.75 16.52
N SER A 98 4.74 -29.71 17.25
CA SER A 98 3.91 -28.56 17.52
C SER A 98 3.75 -27.70 16.27
N THR A 99 2.61 -27.82 15.59
CA THR A 99 2.25 -26.93 14.47
C THR A 99 2.12 -25.46 14.89
N ILE A 100 1.72 -25.23 16.15
CA ILE A 100 1.57 -23.91 16.75
C ILE A 100 2.96 -23.26 16.93
N ALA A 101 3.95 -24.00 17.39
CA ALA A 101 5.31 -23.49 17.58
C ALA A 101 5.94 -23.13 16.22
N LEU A 102 5.77 -23.98 15.21
CA LEU A 102 6.22 -23.70 13.84
C LEU A 102 5.55 -22.45 13.27
N HIS A 103 4.24 -22.29 13.49
CA HIS A 103 3.52 -21.08 13.09
C HIS A 103 4.03 -19.85 13.83
N ASN A 104 4.26 -19.92 15.14
CA ASN A 104 4.82 -18.83 15.93
C ASN A 104 6.22 -18.40 15.47
N LEU A 105 7.08 -19.34 15.08
CA LEU A 105 8.38 -19.06 14.46
C LEU A 105 8.20 -18.32 13.13
N GLY A 106 7.27 -18.76 12.27
CA GLY A 106 6.93 -18.07 11.04
C GLY A 106 6.52 -16.61 11.31
N MET A 107 5.63 -16.39 12.27
CA MET A 107 5.19 -15.06 12.69
C MET A 107 6.31 -14.21 13.32
N MET A 108 7.21 -14.83 14.07
CA MET A 108 8.37 -14.18 14.65
C MET A 108 9.25 -13.53 13.59
N TYR A 109 9.63 -14.29 12.56
CA TYR A 109 10.45 -13.79 11.47
C TYR A 109 9.69 -12.88 10.51
N LYS A 110 8.39 -13.08 10.29
CA LYS A 110 7.55 -12.21 9.45
C LYS A 110 7.44 -10.80 10.01
N TYR A 111 7.28 -10.65 11.33
CA TYR A 111 6.96 -9.39 11.99
C TYR A 111 8.05 -8.88 12.94
N SER A 112 9.27 -9.39 12.85
CA SER A 112 10.38 -8.97 13.72
C SER A 112 10.07 -9.11 15.21
N ARG A 113 9.24 -10.09 15.61
CA ARG A 113 8.81 -10.26 17.00
C ARG A 113 9.92 -10.86 17.85
N GLY A 114 9.93 -10.50 19.14
CA GLY A 114 10.91 -11.06 20.09
C GLY A 114 12.35 -10.58 19.87
N GLY A 115 12.57 -9.59 19.02
CA GLY A 115 13.90 -9.03 18.76
C GLY A 115 14.67 -9.70 17.61
N VAL A 116 14.08 -10.66 16.88
CA VAL A 116 14.70 -11.19 15.66
C VAL A 116 14.65 -10.13 14.55
N ARG A 117 15.62 -10.15 13.65
CA ARG A 117 15.54 -9.39 12.41
C ARG A 117 14.47 -10.03 11.51
N GLN A 118 13.67 -9.21 10.82
CA GLN A 118 12.72 -9.68 9.83
C GLN A 118 13.41 -10.52 8.75
N ASP A 119 12.84 -11.69 8.47
CA ASP A 119 13.35 -12.62 7.47
C ASP A 119 12.19 -13.41 6.85
N PHE A 120 11.72 -12.95 5.70
CA PHE A 120 10.61 -13.58 5.00
C PHE A 120 10.96 -15.00 4.50
N THR A 121 12.21 -15.27 4.17
CA THR A 121 12.64 -16.60 3.73
C THR A 121 12.54 -17.62 4.85
N ARG A 122 13.03 -17.28 6.03
CA ARG A 122 12.86 -18.12 7.22
C ARG A 122 11.39 -18.25 7.61
N SER A 123 10.63 -17.17 7.56
CA SER A 123 9.20 -17.18 7.84
C SER A 123 8.47 -18.16 6.93
N TYR A 124 8.69 -18.07 5.61
CA TYR A 124 8.11 -19.00 4.62
C TYR A 124 8.50 -20.45 4.91
N GLY A 125 9.75 -20.70 5.28
CA GLY A 125 10.22 -22.05 5.66
C GLY A 125 9.48 -22.61 6.86
N TYR A 126 9.26 -21.82 7.91
CA TYR A 126 8.51 -22.26 9.09
C TYR A 126 7.02 -22.46 8.82
N PHE A 127 6.38 -21.56 8.04
CA PHE A 127 4.99 -21.77 7.63
C PHE A 127 4.86 -23.01 6.73
N SER A 128 5.85 -23.31 5.89
CA SER A 128 5.86 -24.54 5.09
C SER A 128 5.90 -25.78 5.98
N LYS A 129 6.82 -25.82 6.94
CA LYS A 129 6.87 -26.92 7.94
C LYS A 129 5.56 -27.06 8.72
N ALA A 130 4.94 -25.93 9.10
CA ALA A 130 3.66 -25.94 9.80
C ALA A 130 2.52 -26.51 8.93
N VAL A 131 2.47 -26.15 7.64
CA VAL A 131 1.51 -26.70 6.67
C VAL A 131 1.71 -28.20 6.48
N ASP A 132 2.96 -28.65 6.36
CA ASP A 132 3.31 -30.07 6.19
C ASP A 132 2.94 -30.88 7.44
N ALA A 133 3.02 -30.26 8.61
CA ALA A 133 2.56 -30.84 9.89
C ALA A 133 1.03 -30.72 10.11
N GLY A 134 0.27 -30.17 9.14
CA GLY A 134 -1.19 -30.11 9.17
C GLY A 134 -1.81 -28.85 9.77
N SER A 135 -1.05 -27.77 9.96
CA SER A 135 -1.58 -26.51 10.47
C SER A 135 -2.56 -25.85 9.49
N VAL A 136 -3.80 -25.67 9.90
CA VAL A 136 -4.81 -24.93 9.11
C VAL A 136 -4.49 -23.44 9.07
N MET A 137 -4.00 -22.87 10.17
CA MET A 137 -3.62 -21.44 10.25
C MET A 137 -2.49 -21.12 9.27
N ALA A 138 -1.48 -21.98 9.19
CA ALA A 138 -0.34 -21.76 8.32
C ALA A 138 -0.69 -21.85 6.82
N LEU A 139 -1.84 -22.44 6.45
CA LEU A 139 -2.31 -22.43 5.07
C LEU A 139 -2.53 -21.01 4.55
N TYR A 140 -3.13 -20.16 5.38
CA TYR A 140 -3.30 -18.74 5.03
C TYR A 140 -1.97 -18.03 4.92
N ASP A 141 -1.11 -18.13 5.94
CA ASP A 141 0.15 -17.37 5.97
C ASP A 141 1.10 -17.77 4.83
N LYS A 142 1.26 -19.10 4.60
CA LYS A 142 2.05 -19.60 3.46
C LYS A 142 1.45 -19.18 2.11
N GLY A 143 0.13 -19.30 1.96
CA GLY A 143 -0.60 -18.89 0.78
C GLY A 143 -0.46 -17.39 0.52
N TYR A 144 -0.54 -16.56 1.55
CA TYR A 144 -0.35 -15.12 1.48
C TYR A 144 1.08 -14.74 1.07
N MET A 145 2.09 -15.46 1.59
CA MET A 145 3.49 -15.23 1.20
C MET A 145 3.72 -15.59 -0.27
N LEU A 146 3.14 -16.68 -0.76
CA LEU A 146 3.18 -17.03 -2.19
C LEU A 146 2.40 -16.02 -3.05
N TYR A 147 1.25 -15.56 -2.58
CA TYR A 147 0.43 -14.54 -3.25
C TYR A 147 1.19 -13.21 -3.42
N LYS A 148 2.02 -12.82 -2.45
CA LYS A 148 2.81 -11.58 -2.48
C LYS A 148 4.27 -11.76 -2.93
N GLY A 149 4.77 -12.98 -3.02
CA GLY A 149 6.19 -13.24 -3.29
C GLY A 149 7.09 -12.91 -2.11
N LEU A 150 6.62 -13.05 -0.86
CA LEU A 150 7.39 -12.72 0.34
C LEU A 150 8.30 -13.89 0.75
N GLY A 151 9.60 -13.75 0.59
CA GLY A 151 10.59 -14.78 0.92
C GLY A 151 10.57 -16.02 0.02
N CYS A 152 9.78 -16.00 -1.03
CA CYS A 152 9.66 -17.03 -2.05
C CYS A 152 9.29 -16.38 -3.39
N ALA A 153 9.40 -17.11 -4.50
CA ALA A 153 8.84 -16.68 -5.76
C ALA A 153 7.29 -16.57 -5.64
N GLN A 154 6.73 -15.53 -6.26
CA GLN A 154 5.27 -15.37 -6.31
C GLN A 154 4.65 -16.52 -7.12
N ASP A 155 3.62 -17.14 -6.56
CA ASP A 155 2.87 -18.21 -7.21
C ASP A 155 1.40 -18.19 -6.78
N TYR A 156 0.57 -17.57 -7.61
CA TYR A 156 -0.87 -17.50 -7.37
C TYR A 156 -1.56 -18.86 -7.40
N LYS A 157 -1.10 -19.82 -8.23
CA LYS A 157 -1.72 -21.14 -8.34
C LYS A 157 -1.51 -21.92 -7.06
N GLN A 158 -0.28 -21.97 -6.55
CA GLN A 158 0.00 -22.59 -5.26
C GLN A 158 -0.70 -21.86 -4.10
N ALA A 159 -0.77 -20.53 -4.12
CA ALA A 159 -1.50 -19.77 -3.11
C ALA A 159 -2.97 -20.16 -3.04
N ILE A 160 -3.64 -20.25 -4.20
CA ILE A 160 -5.04 -20.68 -4.30
C ILE A 160 -5.25 -22.08 -3.77
N ASP A 161 -4.37 -23.03 -4.08
CA ASP A 161 -4.50 -24.40 -3.58
C ASP A 161 -4.42 -24.45 -2.04
N LEU A 162 -3.57 -23.63 -1.44
CA LEU A 162 -3.52 -23.48 0.01
C LEU A 162 -4.78 -22.81 0.57
N PHE A 163 -5.27 -21.76 -0.08
CA PHE A 163 -6.49 -21.08 0.34
C PHE A 163 -7.71 -22.00 0.21
N ARG A 164 -7.81 -22.84 -0.85
CA ARG A 164 -8.88 -23.85 -0.98
C ARG A 164 -8.84 -24.85 0.16
N ARG A 165 -7.66 -25.38 0.48
CA ARG A 165 -7.49 -26.31 1.62
C ARG A 165 -7.90 -25.70 2.95
N GLY A 166 -7.65 -24.38 3.14
CA GLY A 166 -8.10 -23.65 4.31
C GLY A 166 -9.61 -23.38 4.28
N ALA A 167 -10.16 -23.03 3.13
CA ALA A 167 -11.58 -22.79 2.93
C ALA A 167 -12.42 -24.07 3.16
N ASP A 168 -11.92 -25.25 2.80
CA ASP A 168 -12.53 -26.54 3.10
C ASP A 168 -12.62 -26.83 4.62
N LYS A 169 -11.85 -26.10 5.42
CA LYS A 169 -11.86 -26.11 6.90
C LYS A 169 -12.56 -24.89 7.51
N ASP A 170 -13.33 -24.16 6.73
CA ASP A 170 -14.00 -22.92 7.13
C ASP A 170 -13.07 -21.86 7.72
N HIS A 171 -11.80 -21.85 7.28
CA HIS A 171 -10.83 -20.84 7.71
C HIS A 171 -11.14 -19.51 7.03
N ALA A 172 -11.75 -18.58 7.76
CA ALA A 172 -12.27 -17.32 7.22
C ALA A 172 -11.23 -16.46 6.45
N PRO A 173 -9.97 -16.31 6.90
CA PRO A 173 -8.95 -15.64 6.09
C PRO A 173 -8.70 -16.29 4.73
N CYS A 174 -8.73 -17.62 4.64
CA CYS A 174 -8.57 -18.33 3.38
C CYS A 174 -9.77 -18.15 2.45
N LEU A 175 -10.99 -18.16 3.00
CA LEU A 175 -12.22 -17.87 2.26
C LEU A 175 -12.16 -16.47 1.66
N TYR A 176 -11.76 -15.48 2.45
CA TYR A 176 -11.60 -14.10 1.99
C TYR A 176 -10.59 -13.99 0.83
N MET A 177 -9.41 -14.61 0.98
CA MET A 177 -8.39 -14.59 -0.08
C MET A 177 -8.84 -15.27 -1.36
N LEU A 178 -9.61 -16.36 -1.27
CA LEU A 178 -10.23 -16.98 -2.45
C LEU A 178 -11.21 -16.03 -3.14
N GLY A 179 -12.05 -15.34 -2.37
CA GLY A 179 -12.96 -14.33 -2.90
C GLY A 179 -12.20 -13.26 -3.68
N LEU A 180 -11.10 -12.74 -3.14
CA LEU A 180 -10.25 -11.77 -3.84
C LEU A 180 -9.58 -12.36 -5.09
N CYS A 181 -9.12 -13.61 -5.05
CA CYS A 181 -8.49 -14.26 -6.19
C CYS A 181 -9.48 -14.43 -7.36
N TYR A 182 -10.70 -14.90 -7.10
CA TYR A 182 -11.72 -15.03 -8.13
C TYR A 182 -12.19 -13.69 -8.68
N ARG A 183 -12.33 -12.67 -7.85
CA ARG A 183 -12.75 -11.34 -8.29
C ARG A 183 -11.72 -10.68 -9.21
N ASN A 184 -10.44 -10.83 -8.90
CA ASN A 184 -9.37 -10.17 -9.63
C ASN A 184 -8.72 -11.04 -10.72
N GLY A 185 -9.04 -12.32 -10.79
CA GLY A 185 -8.43 -13.26 -11.74
C GLY A 185 -7.00 -13.66 -11.39
N TYR A 186 -6.62 -13.65 -10.10
CA TYR A 186 -5.26 -14.01 -9.67
C TYR A 186 -5.11 -15.53 -9.62
N GLY A 187 -4.38 -16.09 -10.60
CA GLY A 187 -4.13 -17.54 -10.70
C GLY A 187 -5.34 -18.41 -11.05
N VAL A 188 -6.51 -17.81 -11.24
CA VAL A 188 -7.76 -18.37 -11.71
C VAL A 188 -8.44 -17.42 -12.68
N GLU A 189 -9.33 -17.91 -13.51
CA GLU A 189 -10.20 -17.06 -14.30
C GLU A 189 -11.10 -16.22 -13.38
N ARG A 190 -11.31 -14.95 -13.78
CA ARG A 190 -12.19 -14.03 -13.05
C ARG A 190 -13.61 -14.57 -13.02
N ASP A 191 -14.18 -14.65 -11.84
CA ASP A 191 -15.51 -15.18 -11.59
C ASP A 191 -16.14 -14.43 -10.41
N GLU A 192 -17.04 -13.49 -10.70
CA GLU A 192 -17.67 -12.64 -9.69
C GLU A 192 -18.64 -13.41 -8.81
N GLU A 193 -19.32 -14.42 -9.34
CA GLU A 193 -20.26 -15.25 -8.58
C GLU A 193 -19.52 -16.06 -7.51
N ARG A 194 -18.42 -16.71 -7.90
CA ARG A 194 -17.56 -17.41 -6.94
C ARG A 194 -16.90 -16.46 -5.96
N ALA A 195 -16.49 -15.26 -6.41
CA ALA A 195 -15.92 -14.27 -5.52
C ALA A 195 -16.90 -13.91 -4.40
N MET A 196 -18.14 -13.57 -4.77
CA MET A 196 -19.20 -13.24 -3.80
C MET A 196 -19.49 -14.40 -2.86
N PHE A 197 -19.61 -15.63 -3.39
CA PHE A 197 -19.82 -16.83 -2.58
C PHE A 197 -18.78 -16.99 -1.47
N TYR A 198 -17.48 -16.82 -1.79
CA TYR A 198 -16.42 -16.96 -0.80
C TYR A 198 -16.36 -15.78 0.16
N LEU A 199 -16.63 -14.54 -0.31
CA LEU A 199 -16.69 -13.35 0.55
C LEU A 199 -17.85 -13.43 1.54
N ASP A 200 -19.06 -13.83 1.08
CA ASP A 200 -20.23 -14.02 1.96
C ASP A 200 -19.92 -15.09 3.03
N ARG A 201 -19.34 -16.21 2.61
CA ARG A 201 -18.97 -17.27 3.56
C ARG A 201 -17.94 -16.82 4.59
N ALA A 202 -16.95 -16.01 4.19
CA ALA A 202 -15.99 -15.41 5.13
C ALA A 202 -16.69 -14.42 6.10
N ALA A 203 -17.64 -13.63 5.60
CA ALA A 203 -18.41 -12.68 6.41
C ALA A 203 -19.32 -13.38 7.43
N MET A 204 -19.86 -14.56 7.10
CA MET A 204 -20.63 -15.40 8.06
C MET A 204 -19.81 -15.78 9.30
N PHE A 205 -18.49 -15.90 9.17
CA PHE A 205 -17.55 -16.06 10.28
C PHE A 205 -17.11 -14.75 10.93
N ASN A 206 -17.82 -13.65 10.66
CA ASN A 206 -17.49 -12.30 11.13
C ASN A 206 -16.05 -11.85 10.75
N TYR A 207 -15.52 -12.35 9.62
CA TYR A 207 -14.24 -11.88 9.14
C TYR A 207 -14.38 -10.45 8.64
N ARG A 208 -13.79 -9.52 9.39
CA ARG A 208 -14.01 -8.08 9.23
C ARG A 208 -13.79 -7.59 7.81
N ASP A 209 -12.69 -8.01 7.18
CA ASP A 209 -12.31 -7.53 5.86
C ASP A 209 -13.30 -7.99 4.79
N ALA A 210 -13.88 -9.20 4.93
CA ALA A 210 -14.94 -9.69 4.04
C ALA A 210 -16.25 -8.90 4.22
N VAL A 211 -16.64 -8.64 5.47
CA VAL A 211 -17.83 -7.83 5.78
C VAL A 211 -17.72 -6.43 5.18
N GLU A 212 -16.57 -5.80 5.32
CA GLU A 212 -16.34 -4.45 4.76
C GLU A 212 -16.25 -4.50 3.23
N GLU A 213 -15.71 -5.55 2.64
CA GLU A 213 -15.63 -5.71 1.19
C GLU A 213 -17.02 -5.87 0.56
N LEU A 214 -17.90 -6.65 1.17
CA LEU A 214 -19.29 -6.81 0.73
C LEU A 214 -20.09 -5.51 0.79
N LYS A 215 -19.83 -4.67 1.79
CA LYS A 215 -20.47 -3.33 1.86
C LYS A 215 -20.07 -2.42 0.70
N ARG A 216 -18.86 -2.60 0.13
CA ARG A 216 -18.38 -1.82 -1.03
C ARG A 216 -19.01 -2.26 -2.34
N VAL A 217 -19.32 -3.55 -2.46
CA VAL A 217 -19.88 -4.13 -3.68
C VAL A 217 -21.39 -3.89 -3.78
N ASN A 218 -22.05 -3.46 -2.69
CA ASN A 218 -23.47 -3.21 -2.69
C ASN A 218 -23.83 -1.95 -3.52
N PRO A 219 -24.63 -2.06 -4.59
CA PRO A 219 -24.83 -0.98 -5.59
C PRO A 219 -25.49 0.29 -5.05
N GLU A 220 -26.05 0.28 -3.85
CA GLU A 220 -26.59 1.49 -3.21
C GLU A 220 -25.50 2.51 -2.81
N ASN A 221 -24.23 2.10 -2.76
CA ASN A 221 -23.10 2.97 -2.45
C ASN A 221 -22.24 3.37 -3.67
N SER A 222 -22.56 2.89 -4.87
CA SER A 222 -21.70 3.05 -6.05
C SER A 222 -22.02 4.28 -6.92
N ILE A 223 -22.77 5.27 -6.43
CA ILE A 223 -23.13 6.46 -7.22
C ILE A 223 -21.98 7.52 -7.27
N ASN A 224 -20.88 7.34 -6.55
CA ASN A 224 -19.83 8.37 -6.48
C ASN A 224 -18.51 8.05 -7.18
N ASP A 225 -18.39 6.96 -7.92
CA ASP A 225 -17.14 6.60 -8.63
C ASP A 225 -17.25 6.70 -10.16
N MET A 226 -17.75 7.84 -10.67
CA MET A 226 -17.37 8.23 -12.03
C MET A 226 -16.02 8.96 -11.95
N VAL A 227 -14.96 8.18 -11.85
CA VAL A 227 -13.61 8.67 -12.15
C VAL A 227 -13.52 8.83 -13.66
N VAL A 228 -13.68 10.06 -14.13
CA VAL A 228 -13.33 10.42 -15.50
C VAL A 228 -11.80 10.34 -15.59
N ILE A 229 -11.33 9.27 -16.23
CA ILE A 229 -9.92 9.03 -16.51
C ILE A 229 -9.46 10.14 -17.46
N VAL A 230 -8.57 10.99 -16.97
CA VAL A 230 -7.82 11.91 -17.84
C VAL A 230 -6.77 11.08 -18.56
N GLU A 231 -7.14 10.50 -19.69
CA GLU A 231 -6.20 10.02 -20.68
C GLU A 231 -5.64 11.22 -21.42
N GLN A 232 -4.46 11.69 -21.02
CA GLN A 232 -3.67 12.59 -21.84
C GLN A 232 -2.20 12.22 -21.83
N SER A 233 -1.73 11.77 -22.99
CA SER A 233 -0.38 11.89 -23.57
C SER A 233 0.83 11.30 -22.86
N MET A 234 0.71 10.62 -21.73
CA MET A 234 1.77 9.79 -21.21
C MET A 234 1.41 8.33 -21.47
N GLU A 235 2.24 7.63 -22.26
CA GLU A 235 2.13 6.18 -22.38
C GLU A 235 2.38 5.56 -20.99
N VAL A 236 1.30 5.27 -20.28
CA VAL A 236 1.37 4.54 -19.02
C VAL A 236 1.51 3.06 -19.37
N PRO A 237 2.60 2.40 -18.96
CA PRO A 237 2.79 0.99 -19.25
C PRO A 237 1.67 0.15 -18.66
N GLU A 238 1.05 -0.74 -19.45
CA GLU A 238 0.03 -1.67 -18.96
C GLU A 238 0.59 -2.73 -18.02
N THR A 239 1.86 -3.08 -18.20
CA THR A 239 2.63 -3.95 -17.31
C THR A 239 3.82 -3.19 -16.75
N MET A 240 4.25 -3.55 -15.53
CA MET A 240 5.40 -2.90 -14.91
C MET A 240 6.66 -3.11 -15.75
N PRO A 241 7.31 -2.02 -16.25
CA PRO A 241 8.50 -2.16 -17.06
C PRO A 241 9.68 -2.71 -16.26
N GLY A 242 10.49 -3.56 -16.90
CA GLY A 242 11.82 -3.86 -16.41
C GLY A 242 12.72 -2.63 -16.63
N ILE A 243 13.20 -2.01 -15.56
CA ILE A 243 14.09 -0.86 -15.68
C ILE A 243 15.53 -1.35 -15.80
N ALA A 244 16.13 -1.12 -16.96
CA ALA A 244 17.58 -1.23 -17.08
C ALA A 244 18.21 0.05 -16.50
N PRO A 245 19.19 -0.07 -15.61
CA PRO A 245 19.90 1.10 -15.07
C PRO A 245 20.54 1.90 -16.19
N ALA A 246 20.15 3.16 -16.34
CA ALA A 246 20.78 4.11 -17.25
C ALA A 246 21.60 5.12 -16.43
N ALA A 247 22.69 5.62 -16.99
CA ALA A 247 23.42 6.71 -16.35
C ALA A 247 22.53 7.96 -16.29
N VAL A 248 22.38 8.53 -15.10
CA VAL A 248 21.53 9.69 -14.85
C VAL A 248 22.40 10.87 -14.47
N ASP A 249 22.24 11.97 -15.21
CA ASP A 249 22.73 13.26 -14.73
C ASP A 249 21.83 13.73 -13.58
N THR A 250 22.34 13.64 -12.36
CA THR A 250 21.60 13.98 -11.14
C THR A 250 21.18 15.45 -11.09
N SER A 251 21.86 16.32 -11.85
CA SER A 251 21.47 17.76 -11.93
C SER A 251 20.15 17.95 -12.69
N SER A 252 19.83 17.05 -13.60
CA SER A 252 18.61 17.10 -14.43
C SER A 252 17.35 16.72 -13.64
N LEU A 253 17.49 16.07 -12.47
CA LEU A 253 16.38 15.72 -11.58
C LEU A 253 15.73 16.93 -10.89
N ALA A 254 16.40 18.07 -10.84
CA ALA A 254 15.85 19.25 -10.20
C ALA A 254 14.71 19.84 -11.03
N GLY A 255 13.57 20.09 -10.38
CA GLY A 255 12.39 20.70 -11.02
C GLY A 255 11.09 20.40 -10.32
N ASN A 256 10.02 20.98 -10.85
CA ASN A 256 8.65 20.63 -10.52
C ASN A 256 8.13 19.65 -11.56
N TYR A 257 7.49 18.62 -11.11
CA TYR A 257 6.96 17.56 -11.95
C TYR A 257 5.51 17.30 -11.65
N GLN A 258 4.73 17.01 -12.68
CA GLN A 258 3.36 16.54 -12.59
C GLN A 258 3.19 15.27 -13.40
N GLY A 259 2.33 14.39 -12.96
CA GLY A 259 2.08 13.15 -13.66
C GLY A 259 1.23 12.17 -12.88
N VAL A 260 1.56 10.90 -13.03
CA VAL A 260 0.75 9.80 -12.51
C VAL A 260 1.63 8.81 -11.73
N LEU A 261 1.13 8.39 -10.58
CA LEU A 261 1.57 7.19 -9.88
C LEU A 261 0.71 6.02 -10.35
N VAL A 262 1.32 5.04 -10.97
CA VAL A 262 0.67 3.83 -11.45
C VAL A 262 0.90 2.72 -10.44
N VAL A 263 -0.16 2.11 -9.96
CA VAL A 263 -0.11 0.99 -9.03
C VAL A 263 -0.47 -0.29 -9.77
N TYR A 264 0.40 -1.27 -9.70
CA TYR A 264 0.18 -2.58 -10.31
C TYR A 264 -0.31 -3.59 -9.29
N ASP A 265 -0.86 -4.69 -9.77
CA ASP A 265 -1.08 -5.87 -8.95
C ASP A 265 0.27 -6.45 -8.46
N TRP A 266 0.22 -7.42 -7.58
CA TRP A 266 1.45 -8.02 -7.04
C TRP A 266 2.32 -8.72 -8.09
N SER A 267 1.77 -9.09 -9.24
CA SER A 267 2.53 -9.65 -10.36
C SER A 267 3.24 -8.60 -11.21
N GLY A 268 2.85 -7.34 -11.09
CA GLY A 268 3.29 -6.28 -11.98
C GLY A 268 2.71 -6.38 -13.40
N GLN A 269 1.71 -7.23 -13.62
CA GLN A 269 1.15 -7.50 -14.95
C GLN A 269 -0.12 -6.69 -15.26
N ASN A 270 -0.81 -6.18 -14.24
CA ASN A 270 -2.05 -5.46 -14.41
C ASN A 270 -2.02 -4.14 -13.63
N VAL A 271 -2.43 -3.05 -14.27
CA VAL A 271 -2.66 -1.77 -13.59
C VAL A 271 -3.96 -1.88 -12.80
N ILE A 272 -3.89 -1.59 -11.50
CA ILE A 272 -5.05 -1.63 -10.60
C ILE A 272 -5.50 -0.25 -10.14
N ASP A 273 -4.60 0.74 -10.19
CA ASP A 273 -4.91 2.11 -9.79
C ASP A 273 -3.99 3.11 -10.48
N ARG A 274 -4.49 4.33 -10.72
CA ARG A 274 -3.73 5.46 -11.25
C ARG A 274 -4.06 6.67 -10.42
N ARG A 275 -3.03 7.34 -9.86
CA ARG A 275 -3.21 8.47 -8.95
C ARG A 275 -2.47 9.69 -9.48
N PRO A 276 -3.10 10.87 -9.50
CA PRO A 276 -2.39 12.11 -9.78
C PRO A 276 -1.24 12.30 -8.80
N LEU A 277 -0.09 12.69 -9.33
CA LEU A 277 1.12 12.88 -8.56
C LEU A 277 1.82 14.18 -8.98
N SER A 278 2.17 14.99 -8.00
CA SER A 278 3.08 16.13 -8.19
C SER A 278 4.31 15.96 -7.33
N VAL A 279 5.48 16.18 -7.90
CA VAL A 279 6.76 16.05 -7.19
C VAL A 279 7.61 17.29 -7.42
N ASN A 280 8.09 17.90 -6.35
CA ASN A 280 9.13 18.92 -6.43
C ASN A 280 10.45 18.30 -6.00
N MET A 281 11.51 18.50 -6.77
CA MET A 281 12.82 17.96 -6.49
C MET A 281 13.90 19.02 -6.61
N LYS A 282 14.85 19.02 -5.66
CA LYS A 282 16.01 19.93 -5.65
C LYS A 282 17.25 19.20 -5.17
N MET A 283 18.35 19.42 -5.86
CA MET A 283 19.66 18.95 -5.41
C MET A 283 20.31 19.98 -4.49
N ASN A 284 20.72 19.56 -3.29
CA ASN A 284 21.44 20.43 -2.36
C ASN A 284 22.49 19.61 -1.59
N GLY A 285 23.76 20.00 -1.70
CA GLY A 285 24.89 19.36 -1.02
C GLY A 285 25.03 17.87 -1.31
N GLY A 286 24.73 17.44 -2.55
CA GLY A 286 24.79 16.03 -2.97
C GLY A 286 23.56 15.19 -2.58
N TRP A 287 22.56 15.81 -1.98
CA TRP A 287 21.33 15.17 -1.57
C TRP A 287 20.14 15.65 -2.39
N LEU A 288 19.24 14.72 -2.76
CA LEU A 288 17.94 15.04 -3.34
C LEU A 288 16.97 15.37 -2.21
N HIS A 289 16.39 16.54 -2.26
CA HIS A 289 15.32 16.99 -1.37
C HIS A 289 14.07 17.26 -2.19
N GLY A 290 12.90 16.99 -1.64
CA GLY A 290 11.68 17.26 -2.38
C GLY A 290 10.42 17.13 -1.57
N TYR A 291 9.32 17.40 -2.28
CA TYR A 291 7.97 17.22 -1.81
C TYR A 291 7.23 16.27 -2.75
N TRP A 292 6.57 15.31 -2.19
CA TRP A 292 5.68 14.37 -2.85
C TRP A 292 4.25 14.74 -2.50
N CYS A 293 3.43 15.04 -3.49
CA CYS A 293 2.05 15.47 -3.30
C CYS A 293 1.12 14.47 -4.00
N GLU A 294 0.39 13.70 -3.21
CA GLU A 294 -0.59 12.71 -3.66
C GLU A 294 -1.96 13.09 -3.07
N GLY A 295 -2.87 13.58 -3.90
CA GLY A 295 -4.16 14.11 -3.45
C GLY A 295 -4.01 15.31 -2.52
N LYS A 296 -4.43 15.16 -1.25
CA LYS A 296 -4.35 16.21 -0.22
C LYS A 296 -3.09 16.14 0.64
N ASP A 297 -2.34 15.06 0.52
CA ASP A 297 -1.17 14.80 1.35
C ASP A 297 0.10 15.30 0.67
N THR A 298 0.86 16.14 1.37
CA THR A 298 2.17 16.61 0.93
C THR A 298 3.22 16.11 1.90
N VAL A 299 4.20 15.42 1.39
CA VAL A 299 5.26 14.77 2.17
C VAL A 299 6.62 15.28 1.73
N ALA A 300 7.40 15.82 2.67
CA ALA A 300 8.80 16.13 2.43
C ALA A 300 9.63 14.84 2.45
N PHE A 301 10.58 14.72 1.52
CA PHE A 301 11.54 13.63 1.50
C PHE A 301 12.97 14.10 1.32
N ARG A 302 13.91 13.24 1.73
CA ARG A 302 15.33 13.38 1.47
C ARG A 302 15.88 12.04 1.00
N ALA A 303 16.72 12.07 -0.03
CA ALA A 303 17.27 10.86 -0.63
C ALA A 303 18.71 11.06 -1.12
N SER A 304 19.45 9.98 -1.28
CA SER A 304 20.67 9.93 -2.08
C SER A 304 20.34 9.43 -3.48
N VAL A 305 21.10 9.87 -4.46
CA VAL A 305 20.95 9.43 -5.86
C VAL A 305 22.29 8.90 -6.34
N SER A 306 22.28 7.69 -6.89
CA SER A 306 23.46 7.09 -7.51
C SER A 306 23.52 7.41 -9.02
N GLU A 307 24.70 7.25 -9.61
CA GLU A 307 24.95 7.50 -11.04
C GLU A 307 24.08 6.64 -11.99
N ASN A 308 23.54 5.54 -11.50
CA ASN A 308 22.66 4.65 -12.27
C ASN A 308 21.16 4.95 -12.09
N GLY A 309 20.80 6.13 -11.59
CA GLY A 309 19.41 6.54 -11.43
C GLY A 309 18.68 5.90 -10.23
N ARG A 310 19.41 5.20 -9.36
CA ARG A 310 18.81 4.66 -8.15
C ARG A 310 18.74 5.73 -7.06
N ILE A 311 17.55 5.91 -6.53
CA ILE A 311 17.24 6.84 -5.44
C ILE A 311 17.01 6.01 -4.17
N GLU A 312 17.76 6.29 -3.10
CA GLU A 312 17.58 5.67 -1.78
C GLU A 312 17.04 6.74 -0.81
N PHE A 313 15.82 6.55 -0.33
CA PHE A 313 15.16 7.50 0.55
C PHE A 313 15.65 7.36 2.00
N LEU A 314 16.12 8.48 2.56
CA LEU A 314 16.50 8.58 3.98
C LEU A 314 15.32 9.01 4.86
N SER A 315 14.37 9.73 4.29
CA SER A 315 13.16 10.16 4.96
C SER A 315 12.04 10.34 3.95
N GLY A 316 10.83 10.25 4.43
CA GLY A 316 9.60 10.44 3.69
C GLY A 316 8.62 9.34 4.07
N MET A 317 7.40 9.74 4.44
CA MET A 317 6.31 8.83 4.75
C MET A 317 5.03 9.39 4.13
N THR A 318 4.33 8.60 3.38
CA THR A 318 3.04 8.95 2.81
C THR A 318 1.93 8.11 3.43
N ARG A 319 0.72 8.65 3.44
CA ARG A 319 -0.48 7.90 3.82
C ARG A 319 -1.25 7.56 2.54
N GLN A 320 -1.51 6.30 2.35
CA GLN A 320 -2.29 5.84 1.20
C GLN A 320 -3.51 5.07 1.68
N THR A 321 -4.65 5.36 1.07
CA THR A 321 -5.84 4.53 1.26
C THR A 321 -5.75 3.38 0.28
N ASP A 322 -5.52 2.17 0.77
CA ASP A 322 -5.60 0.99 -0.07
C ASP A 322 -7.08 0.67 -0.33
N ARG A 323 -7.40 0.33 -1.58
CA ARG A 323 -8.74 -0.08 -2.00
C ARG A 323 -9.27 -1.30 -1.23
N TYR A 324 -8.36 -2.09 -0.67
CA TYR A 324 -8.62 -3.34 0.05
C TYR A 324 -8.43 -3.24 1.57
N ILE A 325 -8.03 -2.09 2.09
CA ILE A 325 -7.87 -1.86 3.53
C ILE A 325 -8.96 -0.91 4.02
N THR A 326 -9.83 -1.43 4.86
CA THR A 326 -10.99 -0.74 5.39
C THR A 326 -10.61 0.27 6.46
N LYS A 327 -10.82 1.53 6.23
CA LYS A 327 -10.97 2.66 7.15
C LYS A 327 -9.81 3.59 7.39
N ASP A 328 -8.56 3.13 7.47
CA ASP A 328 -7.48 4.04 7.83
C ASP A 328 -6.44 4.06 6.73
N SER A 329 -6.00 5.24 6.34
CA SER A 329 -4.84 5.39 5.48
C SER A 329 -3.66 4.66 6.11
N VAL A 330 -3.07 3.73 5.39
CA VAL A 330 -1.87 3.02 5.82
C VAL A 330 -0.67 3.93 5.65
N LEU A 331 0.18 3.97 6.68
CA LEU A 331 1.41 4.73 6.64
C LEU A 331 2.49 3.93 5.91
N TYR A 332 3.01 4.48 4.82
CA TYR A 332 4.11 3.92 4.05
C TYR A 332 5.35 4.78 4.16
N ARG A 333 6.49 4.12 4.31
CA ARG A 333 7.81 4.75 4.21
C ARG A 333 8.34 4.58 2.79
N PHE A 334 8.91 5.62 2.22
CA PHE A 334 9.69 5.53 0.99
C PHE A 334 10.96 4.72 1.24
N GLU A 335 11.27 3.78 0.36
CA GLU A 335 12.50 2.99 0.42
C GLU A 335 13.46 3.40 -0.70
N SER A 336 13.09 3.11 -1.93
CA SER A 336 13.93 3.41 -3.09
C SER A 336 13.10 3.66 -4.33
N ALA A 337 13.72 4.28 -5.33
CA ALA A 337 13.19 4.34 -6.69
C ALA A 337 14.33 4.09 -7.70
N ASP A 338 13.99 3.41 -8.77
CA ASP A 338 14.86 3.24 -9.91
C ASP A 338 14.25 4.05 -11.07
N VAL A 339 14.93 5.16 -11.48
CA VAL A 339 14.37 6.13 -12.41
C VAL A 339 15.19 6.29 -13.66
N ASN A 340 14.48 6.56 -14.75
CA ASN A 340 15.04 7.06 -16.00
C ASN A 340 14.69 8.54 -16.13
N VAL A 341 15.66 9.37 -16.43
CA VAL A 341 15.50 10.81 -16.59
C VAL A 341 15.64 11.15 -18.05
N GLY A 342 14.57 11.60 -18.65
CA GLY A 342 14.54 12.19 -19.99
C GLY A 342 14.77 13.71 -19.92
N GLU A 343 14.73 14.38 -21.06
CA GLU A 343 14.91 15.82 -21.14
C GLU A 343 13.87 16.57 -20.29
N ASN A 344 12.62 16.17 -20.34
CA ASN A 344 11.49 16.80 -19.64
C ASN A 344 10.64 15.78 -18.85
N SER A 345 11.16 14.62 -18.59
CA SER A 345 10.38 13.55 -17.93
C SER A 345 11.21 12.74 -16.96
N VAL A 346 10.56 12.23 -15.94
CA VAL A 346 11.10 11.23 -15.02
C VAL A 346 10.13 10.07 -14.96
N THR A 347 10.58 8.89 -15.31
CA THR A 347 9.79 7.67 -15.23
C THR A 347 10.56 6.61 -14.45
N GLY A 348 9.87 5.74 -13.74
CA GLY A 348 10.57 4.69 -13.02
C GLY A 348 9.75 3.99 -11.95
N SER A 349 10.30 2.90 -11.45
CA SER A 349 9.70 2.17 -10.33
C SER A 349 9.98 2.88 -9.00
N ILE A 350 9.01 2.85 -8.09
CA ILE A 350 9.19 3.27 -6.71
C ILE A 350 8.77 2.16 -5.76
N ARG A 351 9.49 2.02 -4.67
CA ARG A 351 9.24 1.05 -3.62
C ARG A 351 8.86 1.75 -2.33
N LEU A 352 7.72 1.37 -1.80
CA LEU A 352 7.24 1.78 -0.50
C LEU A 352 7.14 0.57 0.43
N TYR A 353 7.24 0.83 1.72
CA TYR A 353 7.15 -0.17 2.78
C TYR A 353 6.06 0.21 3.77
N SER A 354 5.10 -0.68 4.00
CA SER A 354 4.06 -0.50 5.00
C SER A 354 4.64 -0.56 6.40
N VAL A 355 4.54 0.53 7.16
CA VAL A 355 5.04 0.58 8.53
C VAL A 355 4.17 -0.26 9.46
N SER A 356 2.86 -0.32 9.20
CA SER A 356 1.90 -1.05 10.04
C SER A 356 1.91 -2.56 9.78
N GLU A 357 2.05 -2.96 8.53
CA GLU A 357 2.00 -4.37 8.11
C GLU A 357 3.38 -5.01 8.06
N GLN A 358 4.44 -4.17 8.12
CA GLN A 358 5.84 -4.59 8.06
C GLN A 358 6.17 -5.39 6.80
N GLU A 359 5.68 -4.94 5.66
CA GLU A 359 5.90 -5.57 4.36
C GLU A 359 6.01 -4.54 3.23
N PRO A 360 6.65 -4.88 2.10
CA PRO A 360 6.66 -4.02 0.93
C PRO A 360 5.24 -3.73 0.41
N GLN A 361 5.05 -2.56 -0.19
CA GLN A 361 3.85 -2.23 -0.94
C GLN A 361 3.90 -2.90 -2.32
N ARG A 362 2.76 -2.93 -3.00
CA ARG A 362 2.62 -3.39 -4.38
C ARG A 362 3.59 -2.66 -5.30
N PRO A 363 3.99 -3.27 -6.43
CA PRO A 363 4.78 -2.59 -7.43
C PRO A 363 4.13 -1.30 -7.91
N MET A 364 4.91 -0.22 -7.96
CA MET A 364 4.45 1.08 -8.42
C MET A 364 5.43 1.69 -9.42
N TYR A 365 4.91 2.50 -10.31
CA TYR A 365 5.67 3.18 -11.33
C TYR A 365 5.26 4.65 -11.41
N ILE A 366 6.22 5.54 -11.51
CA ILE A 366 5.98 6.95 -11.70
C ILE A 366 6.18 7.35 -13.15
N CYS A 367 5.24 8.13 -13.66
CA CYS A 367 5.33 8.80 -14.96
C CYS A 367 5.16 10.30 -14.68
N LEU A 368 6.25 11.05 -14.77
CA LEU A 368 6.29 12.46 -14.42
C LEU A 368 6.79 13.27 -15.60
N GLN A 369 6.17 14.41 -15.86
CA GLN A 369 6.65 15.44 -16.78
C GLN A 369 7.06 16.66 -15.99
N LYS A 370 8.14 17.30 -16.41
CA LYS A 370 8.61 18.54 -15.81
C LYS A 370 7.57 19.62 -16.03
N ASP A 371 7.13 20.22 -14.94
CA ASP A 371 6.26 21.39 -15.00
C ASP A 371 7.16 22.59 -15.24
N TYR A 372 6.98 23.25 -16.36
CA TYR A 372 7.69 24.49 -16.63
C TYR A 372 7.18 25.54 -15.66
N SER A 373 7.95 25.82 -14.60
CA SER A 373 7.61 26.85 -13.63
C SER A 373 7.57 28.22 -14.30
N ASP A 374 6.77 29.13 -13.75
CA ASP A 374 6.53 30.50 -14.26
C ASP A 374 7.77 31.30 -14.74
N GLY A 375 8.98 30.90 -14.30
CA GLY A 375 10.23 31.51 -14.72
C GLY A 375 10.71 31.07 -16.12
N ASP A 376 10.50 29.82 -16.49
CA ASP A 376 10.90 29.26 -17.79
C ASP A 376 9.83 29.57 -18.84
N ILE A 377 8.55 29.56 -18.42
CA ILE A 377 7.41 29.99 -19.24
C ILE A 377 7.54 31.50 -19.58
N ALA A 378 8.02 32.33 -18.65
CA ALA A 378 8.25 33.76 -18.94
C ALA A 378 9.32 33.99 -20.03
N ASN A 379 10.29 33.06 -20.16
CA ASN A 379 11.31 33.10 -21.21
C ASN A 379 10.85 32.49 -22.55
N GLU A 380 9.94 31.52 -22.54
CA GLU A 380 9.32 30.98 -23.77
C GLU A 380 8.12 31.79 -24.22
N ILE A 381 7.29 32.31 -23.30
CA ILE A 381 6.18 33.26 -23.60
C ILE A 381 6.72 34.56 -24.23
N ALA A 382 7.96 34.93 -23.94
CA ALA A 382 8.59 36.06 -24.63
C ALA A 382 8.84 35.82 -26.13
N LYS A 383 8.64 34.58 -26.61
CA LYS A 383 8.75 34.17 -28.02
C LYS A 383 7.41 33.98 -28.72
N ASP A 384 6.32 33.77 -27.97
CA ASP A 384 4.97 33.60 -28.53
C ASP A 384 4.06 34.76 -28.09
N ASP A 385 3.49 35.48 -29.08
CA ASP A 385 2.57 36.60 -28.88
C ASP A 385 1.18 36.18 -28.33
N THR A 386 1.08 34.97 -27.77
CA THR A 386 -0.19 34.35 -27.37
C THR A 386 -0.42 34.50 -25.88
N ARG A 387 -1.56 35.04 -25.46
CA ARG A 387 -1.91 35.25 -24.05
C ARG A 387 -3.27 34.67 -23.72
N LEU A 388 -3.34 33.94 -22.61
CA LEU A 388 -4.61 33.52 -21.99
C LEU A 388 -4.88 34.41 -20.77
N TYR A 389 -6.09 35.01 -20.73
CA TYR A 389 -6.58 35.74 -19.57
C TYR A 389 -8.04 35.42 -19.27
N ALA A 390 -8.42 35.59 -18.01
CA ALA A 390 -9.77 35.28 -17.53
C ALA A 390 -10.34 36.44 -16.72
N TRP A 391 -11.60 36.84 -17.03
CA TRP A 391 -12.31 37.88 -16.28
C TRP A 391 -13.81 37.63 -16.20
N PRO A 392 -14.51 38.08 -15.17
CA PRO A 392 -13.89 38.59 -13.94
C PRO A 392 -13.13 37.49 -13.22
N ASN A 393 -12.11 37.85 -12.50
CA ASN A 393 -11.38 36.90 -11.63
C ASN A 393 -11.06 37.65 -10.32
N PRO A 394 -11.71 37.34 -9.20
CA PRO A 394 -12.67 36.25 -8.97
C PRO A 394 -13.99 36.37 -9.74
N PHE A 395 -14.64 35.23 -10.02
CA PHE A 395 -15.95 35.16 -10.68
C PHE A 395 -17.00 34.51 -9.76
N SER A 396 -18.28 34.89 -9.95
CA SER A 396 -19.40 34.29 -9.18
C SER A 396 -20.28 33.35 -10.00
N GLY A 397 -20.48 33.66 -11.26
CA GLY A 397 -21.27 32.84 -12.20
C GLY A 397 -20.45 32.46 -13.42
N ASN A 398 -20.35 33.39 -14.36
CA ASN A 398 -19.63 33.19 -15.59
C ASN A 398 -18.20 33.74 -15.50
N VAL A 399 -17.28 33.07 -16.18
CA VAL A 399 -15.93 33.60 -16.44
C VAL A 399 -15.71 33.68 -17.93
N THR A 400 -15.20 34.76 -18.42
CA THR A 400 -14.83 34.95 -19.81
C THR A 400 -13.33 34.78 -19.98
N LEU A 401 -12.94 33.96 -20.95
CA LEU A 401 -11.57 33.65 -21.29
C LEU A 401 -11.22 34.38 -22.59
N GLY A 402 -10.12 35.08 -22.58
CA GLY A 402 -9.54 35.67 -23.79
C GLY A 402 -8.29 34.88 -24.19
N LEU A 403 -8.22 34.48 -25.44
CA LEU A 403 -7.11 33.76 -26.03
C LEU A 403 -6.70 34.44 -27.33
N ASP A 404 -5.41 34.71 -27.48
CA ASP A 404 -4.84 35.29 -28.70
C ASP A 404 -3.95 34.27 -29.39
N LEU A 405 -4.35 33.83 -30.59
CA LEU A 405 -3.70 32.75 -31.35
C LEU A 405 -2.89 33.32 -32.51
N SER A 406 -1.66 32.89 -32.66
CA SER A 406 -0.79 33.23 -33.80
C SER A 406 -1.09 32.39 -35.04
N GLU A 407 -1.65 31.18 -34.86
CA GLU A 407 -1.92 30.24 -35.94
C GLU A 407 -3.35 29.66 -35.84
N SER A 408 -3.84 29.09 -36.94
CA SER A 408 -5.12 28.39 -36.96
C SER A 408 -5.00 27.01 -36.29
N VAL A 409 -6.01 26.64 -35.52
CA VAL A 409 -6.10 25.33 -34.86
C VAL A 409 -7.41 24.65 -35.22
N GLU A 410 -7.35 23.34 -35.45
CA GLU A 410 -8.54 22.55 -35.86
C GLU A 410 -9.46 22.26 -34.67
N SER A 411 -8.89 22.13 -33.47
CA SER A 411 -9.64 21.86 -32.24
C SER A 411 -8.90 22.32 -31.01
N GLY A 412 -9.64 22.51 -29.93
CA GLY A 412 -9.08 22.85 -28.62
C GLY A 412 -10.00 22.42 -27.49
N SER A 413 -9.55 22.61 -26.27
CA SER A 413 -10.35 22.36 -25.05
C SER A 413 -10.09 23.39 -23.97
N ILE A 414 -11.09 23.58 -23.12
CA ILE A 414 -11.01 24.37 -21.87
C ILE A 414 -11.25 23.40 -20.74
N THR A 415 -10.34 23.33 -19.78
CA THR A 415 -10.48 22.47 -18.59
C THR A 415 -10.16 23.27 -17.34
N LEU A 416 -11.03 23.18 -16.33
CA LEU A 416 -10.74 23.70 -14.99
C LEU A 416 -10.37 22.53 -14.07
N TYR A 417 -9.27 22.70 -13.37
CA TYR A 417 -8.79 21.74 -12.38
C TYR A 417 -8.92 22.31 -10.98
N SER A 418 -9.36 21.51 -10.04
CA SER A 418 -9.32 21.84 -8.60
C SER A 418 -7.86 21.92 -8.10
N GLN A 419 -7.67 22.43 -6.90
CA GLN A 419 -6.34 22.43 -6.24
C GLN A 419 -5.76 21.02 -6.05
N SER A 420 -6.59 19.99 -6.08
CA SER A 420 -6.17 18.59 -6.05
C SER A 420 -5.83 17.99 -7.42
N GLY A 421 -5.81 18.82 -8.48
CA GLY A 421 -5.54 18.38 -9.85
C GLY A 421 -6.71 17.68 -10.54
N MET A 422 -7.89 17.62 -9.92
CA MET A 422 -9.08 17.00 -10.50
C MET A 422 -9.76 17.94 -11.51
N PRO A 423 -10.07 17.49 -12.74
CA PRO A 423 -10.88 18.27 -13.66
C PRO A 423 -12.30 18.38 -13.09
N VAL A 424 -12.76 19.61 -12.94
CA VAL A 424 -14.10 19.92 -12.40
C VAL A 424 -15.03 20.53 -13.45
N PHE A 425 -14.48 20.90 -14.58
CA PHE A 425 -15.20 21.41 -15.74
C PHE A 425 -14.38 21.19 -17.00
N ALA A 426 -15.01 20.79 -18.09
CA ALA A 426 -14.39 20.71 -19.41
C ALA A 426 -15.36 21.15 -20.51
N ALA A 427 -14.81 21.82 -21.52
CA ALA A 427 -15.53 22.22 -22.72
C ALA A 427 -14.61 22.08 -23.93
N THR A 428 -15.17 21.67 -25.07
CA THR A 428 -14.43 21.59 -26.34
C THR A 428 -14.55 22.91 -27.13
N LEU A 429 -13.46 23.29 -27.78
CA LEU A 429 -13.40 24.39 -28.71
C LEU A 429 -13.36 23.80 -30.14
N GLY A 430 -14.15 24.38 -31.03
CA GLY A 430 -14.07 24.06 -32.45
C GLY A 430 -12.81 24.66 -33.10
N ALA A 431 -12.75 24.59 -34.41
CA ALA A 431 -11.65 25.19 -35.17
C ALA A 431 -11.58 26.72 -34.92
N LEU A 432 -10.40 27.23 -34.66
CA LEU A 432 -10.12 28.63 -34.38
C LEU A 432 -9.13 29.18 -35.41
N GLN A 433 -9.39 30.39 -35.87
CA GLN A 433 -8.50 31.10 -36.77
C GLN A 433 -7.49 31.95 -35.98
N PRO A 434 -6.39 32.40 -36.58
CA PRO A 434 -5.48 33.34 -35.92
C PRO A 434 -6.20 34.61 -35.45
N GLY A 435 -5.82 35.10 -34.28
CA GLY A 435 -6.37 36.33 -33.70
C GLY A 435 -6.99 36.12 -32.32
N LYS A 436 -7.70 37.16 -31.87
CA LYS A 436 -8.28 37.20 -30.52
C LYS A 436 -9.61 36.52 -30.45
N HIS A 437 -9.73 35.58 -29.55
CA HIS A 437 -10.95 34.81 -29.26
C HIS A 437 -11.42 35.07 -27.83
N SER A 438 -12.73 35.00 -27.63
CA SER A 438 -13.35 35.19 -26.33
C SER A 438 -14.40 34.08 -26.11
N PHE A 439 -14.27 33.36 -24.99
CA PHE A 439 -15.15 32.28 -24.63
C PHE A 439 -15.75 32.51 -23.25
N THR A 440 -17.05 32.47 -23.09
CA THR A 440 -17.68 32.59 -21.79
C THR A 440 -18.13 31.21 -21.33
N VAL A 441 -17.65 30.77 -20.19
CA VAL A 441 -18.02 29.51 -19.55
C VAL A 441 -18.68 29.76 -18.20
N ALA A 442 -19.65 28.91 -17.86
CA ALA A 442 -20.43 28.99 -16.62
C ALA A 442 -20.25 27.68 -15.83
N PRO A 443 -19.08 27.46 -15.24
CA PRO A 443 -18.83 26.22 -14.55
C PRO A 443 -19.63 26.13 -13.24
N SER A 444 -20.42 25.05 -13.09
CA SER A 444 -21.13 24.76 -11.85
C SER A 444 -20.16 24.05 -10.88
N ILE A 445 -19.33 24.81 -10.21
CA ILE A 445 -18.28 24.35 -9.30
C ILE A 445 -18.38 25.06 -7.95
N PRO A 446 -17.93 24.46 -6.86
CA PRO A 446 -17.87 25.08 -5.54
C PRO A 446 -16.98 26.35 -5.50
N GLU A 447 -17.07 27.11 -4.42
CA GLU A 447 -16.08 28.16 -4.15
C GLU A 447 -14.68 27.55 -4.01
N GLY A 448 -13.68 28.23 -4.57
CA GLY A 448 -12.32 27.76 -4.49
C GLY A 448 -11.39 28.39 -5.52
N VAL A 449 -10.14 27.99 -5.47
CA VAL A 449 -9.11 28.33 -6.44
C VAL A 449 -8.97 27.18 -7.42
N TYR A 450 -8.94 27.50 -8.71
CA TYR A 450 -8.88 26.54 -9.80
C TYR A 450 -7.78 26.89 -10.78
N VAL A 451 -7.18 25.89 -11.40
CA VAL A 451 -6.28 26.08 -12.53
C VAL A 451 -7.08 25.92 -13.82
N LEU A 452 -7.14 26.98 -14.59
CA LEU A 452 -7.71 26.97 -15.93
C LEU A 452 -6.64 26.54 -16.92
N HIS A 453 -6.92 25.53 -17.71
CA HIS A 453 -6.09 25.05 -18.78
C HIS A 453 -6.85 25.11 -20.10
N VAL A 454 -6.25 25.73 -21.11
CA VAL A 454 -6.79 25.76 -22.46
C VAL A 454 -5.77 25.10 -23.38
N THR A 455 -6.23 24.14 -24.18
CA THR A 455 -5.44 23.56 -25.27
C THR A 455 -5.95 24.11 -26.59
N ALA A 456 -5.05 24.47 -27.48
CA ALA A 456 -5.39 24.88 -28.84
C ALA A 456 -4.33 24.31 -29.80
N GLY A 457 -4.69 23.20 -30.50
CA GLY A 457 -3.72 22.42 -31.26
C GLY A 457 -2.65 21.82 -30.34
N THR A 458 -1.39 22.11 -30.63
CA THR A 458 -0.24 21.70 -29.80
C THR A 458 0.10 22.67 -28.69
N CYS A 459 -0.58 23.83 -28.63
CA CYS A 459 -0.32 24.87 -27.65
C CYS A 459 -1.16 24.66 -26.37
N HIS A 460 -0.52 24.91 -25.22
CA HIS A 460 -1.13 24.75 -23.90
C HIS A 460 -1.00 26.06 -23.12
N TYR A 461 -2.14 26.56 -22.64
CA TYR A 461 -2.23 27.83 -21.90
C TYR A 461 -2.80 27.56 -20.51
N ARG A 462 -2.28 28.20 -19.48
CA ARG A 462 -2.75 28.03 -18.10
C ARG A 462 -2.88 29.39 -17.39
N THR A 463 -3.91 29.52 -16.57
CA THR A 463 -4.05 30.65 -15.64
C THR A 463 -4.82 30.21 -14.41
N VAL A 464 -4.74 30.97 -13.33
CA VAL A 464 -5.46 30.69 -12.09
C VAL A 464 -6.75 31.51 -12.06
N VAL A 465 -7.86 30.87 -11.73
CA VAL A 465 -9.16 31.51 -11.53
C VAL A 465 -9.72 31.20 -10.15
N VAL A 466 -10.44 32.16 -9.59
CA VAL A 466 -11.02 32.07 -8.26
C VAL A 466 -12.53 32.16 -8.38
N LYS A 467 -13.24 31.09 -7.95
CA LYS A 467 -14.71 31.06 -7.82
C LYS A 467 -15.09 31.58 -6.44
N LYS A 468 -15.97 32.58 -6.40
CA LYS A 468 -16.64 33.08 -5.19
C LYS A 468 -18.14 33.05 -5.39
N ASN A 469 -18.91 32.93 -4.30
CA ASN A 469 -20.38 33.04 -4.30
C ASN A 469 -20.86 34.47 -4.50
#